data_50d369dd60e420ee84b49a7be694858f
#
_entry.id   50d369dd60e420ee84b49a7be694858f
#
_cell.length_a   1.000
_cell.length_b   1.000
_cell.length_c   1.000
_cell.angle_alpha   90.00
_cell.angle_beta   90.00
_cell.angle_gamma   90.00
#
_symmetry.space_group_name_H-M   'P 1'
#
loop_
_entity.id
_entity.type
_entity.pdbx_description
1 polymer ?
#
loop_
_entity_poly.entity_id
_entity_poly.type
_entity_poly.pdbx_seq_one_letter_code
_entity_poly.pdbx_strand_id
1 'polypeptide(L)'
;MKRQLYLLVLVLLLAGNNMYSQASANVLIDNLGTPNPMVIDGNTMYIGIYYLDKVVKVNIDDPGAAPVDVVTGVNRPYGLALKDNILYVSEFGAGRLSKVDLALPHPSPQVILGGISSPLGLEFVGNELYMALEGDNKIAKIDVSQPNPQLIDVVSAQSPFEIEIINNVIYFTERFEGRLSKFDMTTSTGPTTIAQGLSYPSGLAFHGKDLFICEAGASKVSKINITQPNSTVSTGLVSTGFDYPSGLAVKENIIYVTDFFAGSVLKADLAALSVSDQKNRDRKTSIYPNPAKETLKVQNAPSQDYKIFGMIGNLVLSGKMERDSIDVSPLTKGAYIIQIGDVIKKFIKN
;
A
#
# COMPACT_ATOMS: atom_id res chain seq x y z
N MET A 1 25.82 -24.96 -43.57
CA MET A 1 24.62 -24.49 -42.87
C MET A 1 25.03 -24.07 -41.47
N LYS A 2 25.19 -22.77 -41.26
CA LYS A 2 25.56 -22.16 -39.96
C LYS A 2 24.30 -21.99 -39.14
N ARG A 3 24.13 -22.76 -38.06
CA ARG A 3 23.13 -22.50 -37.02
C ARG A 3 23.62 -21.31 -36.16
N GLN A 4 23.01 -20.16 -36.31
CA GLN A 4 23.18 -19.06 -35.41
C GLN A 4 22.45 -19.43 -34.10
N LEU A 5 23.26 -19.64 -33.08
CA LEU A 5 22.79 -19.76 -31.68
C LEU A 5 22.49 -18.35 -31.21
N TYR A 6 21.21 -18.01 -31.11
CA TYR A 6 20.80 -16.78 -30.45
C TYR A 6 21.10 -16.92 -28.96
N LEU A 7 22.17 -16.27 -28.55
CA LEU A 7 22.51 -16.07 -27.16
C LEU A 7 21.44 -15.08 -26.61
N LEU A 8 20.43 -15.63 -25.94
CA LEU A 8 19.52 -14.85 -25.12
C LEU A 8 20.33 -14.33 -23.92
N VAL A 9 20.96 -13.17 -24.08
CA VAL A 9 21.53 -12.42 -22.96
C VAL A 9 20.33 -11.92 -22.16
N LEU A 10 19.90 -12.74 -21.19
CA LEU A 10 19.03 -12.30 -20.11
C LEU A 10 19.85 -11.29 -19.30
N VAL A 11 19.85 -10.03 -19.72
CA VAL A 11 20.25 -8.92 -18.86
C VAL A 11 19.19 -8.88 -17.76
N LEU A 12 19.41 -9.66 -16.71
CA LEU A 12 18.83 -9.37 -15.41
C LEU A 12 19.38 -8.00 -15.02
N LEU A 13 18.64 -6.97 -15.38
CA LEU A 13 18.68 -5.70 -14.68
C LEU A 13 18.37 -6.05 -13.21
N LEU A 14 19.43 -6.25 -12.45
CA LEU A 14 19.42 -6.17 -11.00
C LEU A 14 19.15 -4.70 -10.65
N ALA A 15 17.95 -4.21 -10.97
CA ALA A 15 17.32 -3.24 -10.12
C ALA A 15 17.36 -3.90 -8.74
N GLY A 16 18.07 -3.30 -7.80
CA GLY A 16 18.16 -3.80 -6.44
C GLY A 16 16.74 -3.91 -5.89
N ASN A 17 16.12 -5.05 -6.12
CA ASN A 17 14.95 -5.46 -5.41
C ASN A 17 15.42 -5.63 -3.97
N ASN A 18 15.30 -4.57 -3.19
CA ASN A 18 15.22 -4.73 -1.76
C ASN A 18 14.03 -5.67 -1.54
N MET A 19 14.30 -6.97 -1.40
CA MET A 19 13.31 -7.92 -0.94
C MET A 19 13.02 -7.53 0.50
N TYR A 20 12.07 -6.63 0.67
CA TYR A 20 11.46 -6.38 1.96
C TYR A 20 10.85 -7.70 2.40
N SER A 21 11.08 -8.08 3.66
CA SER A 21 10.29 -9.16 4.27
C SER A 21 8.84 -8.72 4.20
N GLN A 22 8.10 -9.38 3.32
CA GLN A 22 6.68 -9.12 3.18
C GLN A 22 6.01 -9.62 4.45
N ALA A 23 5.28 -8.75 5.15
CA ALA A 23 4.35 -9.23 6.15
C ALA A 23 3.26 -10.02 5.42
N SER A 24 2.97 -11.21 5.91
CA SER A 24 1.77 -11.92 5.47
C SER A 24 0.55 -11.20 6.05
N ALA A 25 -0.38 -10.80 5.20
CA ALA A 25 -1.68 -10.36 5.65
C ALA A 25 -2.49 -11.55 6.15
N ASN A 26 -3.14 -11.38 7.28
CA ASN A 26 -4.04 -12.38 7.82
C ASN A 26 -5.49 -11.92 7.61
N VAL A 27 -6.36 -12.83 7.21
CA VAL A 27 -7.80 -12.55 7.11
C VAL A 27 -8.32 -12.22 8.52
N LEU A 28 -8.90 -11.04 8.67
CA LEU A 28 -9.61 -10.61 9.87
C LEU A 28 -11.07 -11.04 9.81
N ILE A 29 -11.72 -10.81 8.68
CA ILE A 29 -13.13 -11.13 8.41
C ILE A 29 -13.26 -11.54 6.95
N ASP A 30 -14.10 -12.51 6.67
CA ASP A 30 -14.44 -12.99 5.33
C ASP A 30 -15.96 -12.94 5.07
N ASN A 31 -16.36 -13.31 3.86
CA ASN A 31 -17.76 -13.43 3.44
C ASN A 31 -18.57 -12.12 3.55
N LEU A 32 -17.90 -10.97 3.40
CA LEU A 32 -18.55 -9.65 3.42
C LEU A 32 -19.24 -9.27 2.10
N GLY A 33 -18.99 -10.01 1.02
CA GLY A 33 -19.45 -9.65 -0.32
C GLY A 33 -18.43 -8.76 -1.03
N THR A 34 -18.70 -7.48 -1.19
CA THR A 34 -17.81 -6.52 -1.89
C THR A 34 -17.45 -5.35 -0.98
N PRO A 35 -16.61 -5.58 0.05
CA PRO A 35 -16.20 -4.53 0.96
C PRO A 35 -15.27 -3.54 0.23
N ASN A 36 -15.50 -2.23 0.41
CA ASN A 36 -14.67 -1.23 -0.23
C ASN A 36 -14.22 -0.14 0.73
N PRO A 37 -15.06 0.88 1.07
CA PRO A 37 -14.61 1.89 2.00
C PRO A 37 -14.62 1.33 3.42
N MET A 38 -13.68 1.80 4.23
CA MET A 38 -13.71 1.55 5.67
C MET A 38 -13.31 2.78 6.46
N VAL A 39 -13.85 2.92 7.66
CA VAL A 39 -13.41 3.90 8.66
C VAL A 39 -13.41 3.23 10.03
N ILE A 40 -12.44 3.56 10.87
CA ILE A 40 -12.26 2.99 12.20
C ILE A 40 -12.48 4.08 13.26
N ASP A 41 -13.34 3.77 14.24
CA ASP A 41 -13.55 4.57 15.44
C ASP A 41 -13.39 3.69 16.68
N GLY A 42 -12.41 4.01 17.52
CA GLY A 42 -12.04 3.12 18.62
C GLY A 42 -11.74 1.70 18.11
N ASN A 43 -12.49 0.71 18.61
CA ASN A 43 -12.37 -0.69 18.19
C ASN A 43 -13.46 -1.11 17.19
N THR A 44 -14.22 -0.17 16.70
CA THR A 44 -15.27 -0.41 15.70
C THR A 44 -14.79 -0.01 14.32
N MET A 45 -14.83 -0.95 13.39
CA MET A 45 -14.62 -0.70 11.96
C MET A 45 -15.97 -0.68 11.27
N TYR A 46 -16.26 0.41 10.55
CA TYR A 46 -17.41 0.52 9.65
C TYR A 46 -16.95 0.22 8.23
N ILE A 47 -17.71 -0.62 7.51
CA ILE A 47 -17.35 -1.10 6.18
C ILE A 47 -18.54 -0.94 5.25
N GLY A 48 -18.36 -0.22 4.16
CA GLY A 48 -19.35 -0.16 3.08
C GLY A 48 -19.29 -1.42 2.22
N ILE A 49 -20.45 -2.02 1.97
CA ILE A 49 -20.59 -3.22 1.13
C ILE A 49 -21.23 -2.81 -0.18
N TYR A 50 -20.41 -2.63 -1.20
CA TYR A 50 -20.75 -1.94 -2.44
C TYR A 50 -21.98 -2.49 -3.17
N TYR A 51 -22.04 -3.80 -3.45
CA TYR A 51 -23.17 -4.40 -4.17
C TYR A 51 -24.35 -4.81 -3.27
N LEU A 52 -24.21 -4.68 -1.94
CA LEU A 52 -25.30 -4.96 -1.01
C LEU A 52 -25.96 -3.68 -0.49
N ASP A 53 -25.53 -2.51 -0.98
CA ASP A 53 -26.13 -1.20 -0.67
C ASP A 53 -26.28 -0.97 0.84
N LYS A 54 -25.26 -1.33 1.62
CA LYS A 54 -25.27 -1.23 3.10
C LYS A 54 -23.93 -0.88 3.70
N VAL A 55 -23.94 -0.48 4.95
CA VAL A 55 -22.75 -0.40 5.80
C VAL A 55 -22.92 -1.38 6.95
N VAL A 56 -21.88 -2.14 7.22
CA VAL A 56 -21.77 -3.03 8.39
C VAL A 56 -20.74 -2.47 9.37
N LYS A 57 -20.80 -2.93 10.62
CA LYS A 57 -19.73 -2.71 11.60
C LYS A 57 -19.22 -4.02 12.17
N VAL A 58 -17.95 -4.02 12.53
CA VAL A 58 -17.25 -5.14 13.17
C VAL A 58 -16.39 -4.64 14.31
N ASN A 59 -16.19 -5.45 15.34
CA ASN A 59 -15.21 -5.17 16.38
C ASN A 59 -13.86 -5.78 15.95
N ILE A 60 -12.85 -4.96 15.77
CA ILE A 60 -11.51 -5.41 15.30
C ILE A 60 -10.75 -6.22 16.35
N ASP A 61 -11.12 -6.15 17.63
CA ASP A 61 -10.55 -6.93 18.71
C ASP A 61 -11.24 -8.29 18.92
N ASP A 62 -12.42 -8.47 18.29
CA ASP A 62 -13.17 -9.73 18.30
C ASP A 62 -13.43 -10.19 16.85
N PRO A 63 -12.41 -10.73 16.18
CA PRO A 63 -12.53 -11.16 14.77
C PRO A 63 -13.48 -12.34 14.55
N GLY A 64 -13.90 -13.00 15.63
CA GLY A 64 -14.91 -14.08 15.57
C GLY A 64 -16.36 -13.55 15.59
N ALA A 65 -16.58 -12.28 15.90
CA ALA A 65 -17.90 -11.69 15.91
C ALA A 65 -18.41 -11.47 14.47
N ALA A 66 -19.66 -11.85 14.24
CA ALA A 66 -20.31 -11.62 12.95
C ALA A 66 -20.49 -10.10 12.69
N PRO A 67 -20.31 -9.63 11.44
CA PRO A 67 -20.62 -8.27 11.06
C PRO A 67 -22.08 -7.92 11.36
N VAL A 68 -22.31 -6.70 11.87
CA VAL A 68 -23.65 -6.19 12.21
C VAL A 68 -24.03 -5.09 11.23
N ASP A 69 -25.22 -5.19 10.64
CA ASP A 69 -25.75 -4.13 9.77
C ASP A 69 -25.93 -2.83 10.56
N VAL A 70 -25.40 -1.72 10.04
CA VAL A 70 -25.55 -0.36 10.58
C VAL A 70 -26.66 0.37 9.86
N VAL A 71 -26.61 0.37 8.55
CA VAL A 71 -27.59 1.03 7.68
C VAL A 71 -27.69 0.29 6.35
N THR A 72 -28.88 0.24 5.80
CA THR A 72 -29.19 -0.27 4.45
C THR A 72 -29.77 0.85 3.57
N GLY A 73 -29.78 0.66 2.25
CA GLY A 73 -30.33 1.63 1.31
C GLY A 73 -29.36 2.79 0.98
N VAL A 74 -28.07 2.62 1.29
CA VAL A 74 -26.97 3.47 0.78
C VAL A 74 -26.48 2.90 -0.54
N ASN A 75 -26.75 3.58 -1.66
CA ASN A 75 -26.57 3.02 -3.00
C ASN A 75 -25.09 3.00 -3.41
N ARG A 76 -24.49 1.81 -3.45
CA ARG A 76 -23.07 1.59 -3.78
C ARG A 76 -22.15 2.50 -2.96
N PRO A 77 -22.06 2.31 -1.62
CA PRO A 77 -21.21 3.13 -0.76
C PRO A 77 -19.75 2.99 -1.19
N TYR A 78 -19.08 4.12 -1.42
CA TYR A 78 -17.71 4.14 -1.92
C TYR A 78 -16.73 4.89 -1.02
N GLY A 79 -17.14 5.94 -0.32
CA GLY A 79 -16.36 6.64 0.72
C GLY A 79 -17.14 6.66 2.02
N LEU A 80 -16.41 6.52 3.12
CA LEU A 80 -16.92 6.64 4.49
C LEU A 80 -16.06 7.64 5.26
N ALA A 81 -16.71 8.56 5.96
CA ALA A 81 -16.06 9.44 6.92
C ALA A 81 -16.90 9.55 8.18
N LEU A 82 -16.29 9.62 9.35
CA LEU A 82 -16.99 9.66 10.64
C LEU A 82 -16.64 10.95 11.38
N LYS A 83 -17.68 11.64 11.89
CA LYS A 83 -17.53 12.81 12.74
C LYS A 83 -18.72 12.90 13.72
N ASP A 84 -18.40 13.07 15.00
CA ASP A 84 -19.40 13.32 16.07
C ASP A 84 -20.57 12.32 16.06
N ASN A 85 -20.28 11.00 15.95
CA ASN A 85 -21.25 9.92 15.82
C ASN A 85 -22.12 9.96 14.55
N ILE A 86 -21.77 10.78 13.58
CA ILE A 86 -22.42 10.83 12.27
C ILE A 86 -21.51 10.17 11.25
N LEU A 87 -22.01 9.13 10.59
CA LEU A 87 -21.31 8.49 9.46
C LEU A 87 -21.76 9.17 8.16
N TYR A 88 -20.82 9.70 7.42
CA TYR A 88 -21.02 10.26 6.09
C TYR A 88 -20.67 9.20 5.05
N VAL A 89 -21.53 9.09 4.04
CA VAL A 89 -21.41 8.05 3.00
C VAL A 89 -21.51 8.69 1.64
N SER A 90 -20.48 8.56 0.83
CA SER A 90 -20.60 8.84 -0.60
C SER A 90 -21.31 7.67 -1.28
N GLU A 91 -22.42 7.95 -1.93
CA GLU A 91 -23.22 6.98 -2.65
C GLU A 91 -22.94 7.09 -4.14
N PHE A 92 -21.91 6.34 -4.60
CA PHE A 92 -21.47 6.36 -6.00
C PHE A 92 -22.61 6.07 -6.98
N GLY A 93 -23.43 5.06 -6.67
CA GLY A 93 -24.51 4.65 -7.57
C GLY A 93 -25.67 5.62 -7.68
N ALA A 94 -25.85 6.48 -6.66
CA ALA A 94 -26.92 7.49 -6.61
C ALA A 94 -26.42 8.91 -6.89
N GLY A 95 -25.12 9.13 -7.00
CA GLY A 95 -24.55 10.47 -7.21
C GLY A 95 -24.90 11.43 -6.08
N ARG A 96 -24.73 11.01 -4.81
CA ARG A 96 -25.14 11.81 -3.66
C ARG A 96 -24.24 11.55 -2.44
N LEU A 97 -24.31 12.47 -1.48
CA LEU A 97 -23.74 12.32 -0.15
C LEU A 97 -24.87 12.20 0.87
N SER A 98 -24.80 11.18 1.70
CA SER A 98 -25.74 10.96 2.80
C SER A 98 -25.03 10.97 4.15
N LYS A 99 -25.77 11.26 5.21
CA LYS A 99 -25.33 11.10 6.60
C LYS A 99 -26.22 10.11 7.34
N VAL A 100 -25.64 9.40 8.29
CA VAL A 100 -26.30 8.40 9.14
C VAL A 100 -25.97 8.70 10.59
N ASP A 101 -26.97 9.00 11.39
CA ASP A 101 -26.80 9.23 12.83
C ASP A 101 -26.72 7.89 13.56
N LEU A 102 -25.53 7.55 14.03
CA LEU A 102 -25.23 6.28 14.70
C LEU A 102 -25.77 6.21 16.14
N ALA A 103 -26.23 7.33 16.72
CA ALA A 103 -26.84 7.34 18.05
C ALA A 103 -28.28 6.84 18.01
N LEU A 104 -28.92 6.80 16.85
CA LEU A 104 -30.28 6.31 16.69
C LEU A 104 -30.35 4.78 16.77
N PRO A 105 -31.43 4.24 17.41
CA PRO A 105 -31.57 2.78 17.49
C PRO A 105 -31.81 2.10 16.14
N HIS A 106 -32.33 2.83 15.16
CA HIS A 106 -32.55 2.41 13.78
C HIS A 106 -32.03 3.48 12.82
N PRO A 107 -30.73 3.55 12.59
CA PRO A 107 -30.15 4.57 11.71
C PRO A 107 -30.66 4.43 10.28
N SER A 108 -30.98 5.57 9.66
CA SER A 108 -31.38 5.63 8.26
C SER A 108 -30.58 6.71 7.51
N PRO A 109 -30.29 6.54 6.22
CA PRO A 109 -29.53 7.52 5.48
C PRO A 109 -30.36 8.77 5.22
N GLN A 110 -29.79 9.95 5.50
CA GLN A 110 -30.34 11.26 5.18
C GLN A 110 -29.48 11.91 4.10
N VAL A 111 -30.04 12.17 2.94
CA VAL A 111 -29.33 12.86 1.84
C VAL A 111 -29.05 14.31 2.26
N ILE A 112 -27.81 14.74 2.16
CA ILE A 112 -27.38 16.12 2.44
C ILE A 112 -26.92 16.86 1.20
N LEU A 113 -26.51 16.13 0.16
CA LEU A 113 -26.14 16.70 -1.15
C LEU A 113 -26.44 15.68 -2.25
N GLY A 114 -27.13 16.10 -3.30
CA GLY A 114 -27.43 15.28 -4.49
C GLY A 114 -26.90 15.90 -5.77
N GLY A 115 -26.93 15.13 -6.87
CA GLY A 115 -26.46 15.60 -8.18
C GLY A 115 -24.94 15.73 -8.27
N ILE A 116 -24.21 14.91 -7.53
CA ILE A 116 -22.75 14.85 -7.54
C ILE A 116 -22.31 13.74 -8.47
N SER A 117 -21.29 14.00 -9.29
CA SER A 117 -20.83 13.04 -10.29
C SER A 117 -19.79 12.10 -9.72
N SER A 118 -20.15 10.81 -9.56
CA SER A 118 -19.26 9.74 -9.07
C SER A 118 -18.49 10.12 -7.79
N PRO A 119 -19.19 10.39 -6.67
CA PRO A 119 -18.51 10.71 -5.42
C PRO A 119 -17.82 9.46 -4.84
N LEU A 120 -16.55 9.58 -4.45
CA LEU A 120 -15.70 8.50 -3.97
C LEU A 120 -15.13 8.84 -2.58
N GLY A 121 -13.81 8.87 -2.41
CA GLY A 121 -13.13 9.07 -1.14
C GLY A 121 -13.58 10.31 -0.37
N LEU A 122 -13.68 10.19 0.94
CA LEU A 122 -14.15 11.23 1.87
C LEU A 122 -13.12 11.46 2.98
N GLU A 123 -12.80 12.72 3.29
CA GLU A 123 -11.91 13.07 4.41
C GLU A 123 -12.32 14.38 5.08
N PHE A 124 -12.19 14.44 6.41
CA PHE A 124 -12.53 15.60 7.20
C PHE A 124 -11.32 16.48 7.56
N VAL A 125 -11.51 17.80 7.43
CA VAL A 125 -10.66 18.81 8.08
C VAL A 125 -11.58 19.76 8.87
N GLY A 126 -11.61 19.62 10.17
CA GLY A 126 -12.56 20.38 11.00
C GLY A 126 -14.01 20.06 10.65
N ASN A 127 -14.79 21.05 10.19
CA ASN A 127 -16.17 20.85 9.71
C ASN A 127 -16.27 20.75 8.18
N GLU A 128 -15.16 20.84 7.50
CA GLU A 128 -15.11 20.69 6.05
C GLU A 128 -14.93 19.21 5.68
N LEU A 129 -15.86 18.67 4.92
CA LEU A 129 -15.78 17.33 4.34
C LEU A 129 -15.33 17.44 2.89
N TYR A 130 -14.15 16.94 2.61
CA TYR A 130 -13.58 16.87 1.27
C TYR A 130 -14.04 15.58 0.59
N MET A 131 -14.20 15.65 -0.74
CA MET A 131 -14.69 14.54 -1.55
C MET A 131 -13.91 14.46 -2.86
N ALA A 132 -13.49 13.26 -3.24
CA ALA A 132 -13.05 12.96 -4.60
C ALA A 132 -14.27 12.81 -5.50
N LEU A 133 -14.36 13.58 -6.58
CA LEU A 133 -15.43 13.54 -7.57
C LEU A 133 -14.84 13.08 -8.91
N GLU A 134 -14.83 11.76 -9.11
CA GLU A 134 -14.21 11.14 -10.29
C GLU A 134 -14.84 11.63 -11.58
N GLY A 135 -16.19 11.66 -11.64
CA GLY A 135 -16.92 12.04 -12.83
C GLY A 135 -16.77 13.51 -13.23
N ASP A 136 -16.43 14.38 -12.26
CA ASP A 136 -16.17 15.81 -12.49
C ASP A 136 -14.67 16.14 -12.60
N ASN A 137 -13.78 15.16 -12.42
CA ASN A 137 -12.32 15.35 -12.42
C ASN A 137 -11.85 16.44 -11.46
N LYS A 138 -12.34 16.40 -10.22
CA LYS A 138 -11.99 17.39 -9.20
C LYS A 138 -12.11 16.82 -7.78
N ILE A 139 -11.46 17.50 -6.86
CA ILE A 139 -11.72 17.39 -5.42
C ILE A 139 -12.52 18.63 -5.02
N ALA A 140 -13.61 18.41 -4.30
CA ALA A 140 -14.46 19.46 -3.78
C ALA A 140 -14.71 19.26 -2.29
N LYS A 141 -15.31 20.25 -1.62
CA LYS A 141 -15.65 20.20 -0.19
C LYS A 141 -17.01 20.80 0.11
N ILE A 142 -17.55 20.43 1.26
CA ILE A 142 -18.72 21.08 1.89
C ILE A 142 -18.40 21.39 3.34
N ASP A 143 -19.07 22.41 3.91
CA ASP A 143 -19.11 22.65 5.35
C ASP A 143 -20.36 21.97 5.94
N VAL A 144 -20.16 20.85 6.65
CA VAL A 144 -21.27 20.05 7.23
C VAL A 144 -21.94 20.71 8.42
N SER A 145 -21.41 21.82 8.96
CA SER A 145 -22.07 22.62 9.99
C SER A 145 -23.20 23.48 9.44
N GLN A 146 -23.23 23.67 8.12
CA GLN A 146 -24.28 24.46 7.46
C GLN A 146 -25.55 23.62 7.27
N PRO A 147 -26.74 24.19 7.48
CA PRO A 147 -27.98 23.46 7.29
C PRO A 147 -28.25 23.05 5.82
N ASN A 148 -27.72 23.82 4.88
CA ASN A 148 -27.75 23.53 3.42
C ASN A 148 -26.36 23.68 2.84
N PRO A 149 -25.48 22.68 3.01
CA PRO A 149 -24.11 22.78 2.58
C PRO A 149 -24.00 22.92 1.06
N GLN A 150 -23.13 23.80 0.60
CA GLN A 150 -22.87 24.01 -0.82
C GLN A 150 -21.56 23.37 -1.21
N LEU A 151 -21.52 22.77 -2.39
CA LEU A 151 -20.30 22.20 -2.96
C LEU A 151 -19.34 23.30 -3.41
N ILE A 152 -18.10 23.26 -2.92
CA ILE A 152 -17.04 24.21 -3.24
C ILE A 152 -15.90 23.45 -3.89
N ASP A 153 -15.53 23.83 -5.11
CA ASP A 153 -14.41 23.23 -5.82
C ASP A 153 -13.08 23.61 -5.12
N VAL A 154 -12.19 22.63 -4.95
CA VAL A 154 -10.89 22.82 -4.30
C VAL A 154 -9.77 22.74 -5.30
N VAL A 155 -9.70 21.67 -6.08
CA VAL A 155 -8.64 21.48 -7.09
C VAL A 155 -9.11 20.53 -8.19
N SER A 156 -8.66 20.78 -9.42
CA SER A 156 -8.84 19.84 -10.54
C SER A 156 -7.88 18.66 -10.39
N ALA A 157 -8.39 17.45 -10.57
CA ALA A 157 -7.66 16.19 -10.44
C ALA A 157 -8.22 15.20 -11.45
N GLN A 158 -7.38 14.44 -12.15
CA GLN A 158 -7.83 13.48 -13.14
C GLN A 158 -8.25 12.17 -12.48
N SER A 159 -9.52 11.79 -12.64
CA SER A 159 -10.09 10.56 -12.05
C SER A 159 -9.68 10.36 -10.57
N PRO A 160 -9.87 11.37 -9.70
CA PRO A 160 -9.49 11.26 -8.30
C PRO A 160 -10.34 10.19 -7.62
N PHE A 161 -9.66 9.34 -6.81
CA PHE A 161 -10.32 8.16 -6.26
C PHE A 161 -10.38 8.19 -4.74
N GLU A 162 -9.25 8.17 -4.07
CA GLU A 162 -9.14 8.27 -2.62
C GLU A 162 -8.32 9.51 -2.25
N ILE A 163 -8.62 10.09 -1.11
CA ILE A 163 -7.96 11.28 -0.58
C ILE A 163 -7.51 11.04 0.86
N GLU A 164 -6.37 11.62 1.20
CA GLU A 164 -5.81 11.67 2.56
C GLU A 164 -5.28 13.07 2.80
N ILE A 165 -5.64 13.71 3.90
CA ILE A 165 -5.27 15.11 4.17
C ILE A 165 -4.34 15.21 5.36
N ILE A 166 -3.10 15.66 5.11
CA ILE A 166 -2.03 15.72 6.10
C ILE A 166 -1.43 17.13 6.09
N ASN A 167 -1.51 17.84 7.21
CA ASN A 167 -0.88 19.17 7.35
C ASN A 167 -1.24 20.16 6.22
N ASN A 168 -2.52 20.29 5.87
CA ASN A 168 -3.03 21.11 4.76
C ASN A 168 -2.58 20.67 3.35
N VAL A 169 -2.09 19.46 3.20
CA VAL A 169 -1.78 18.87 1.90
C VAL A 169 -2.76 17.73 1.63
N ILE A 170 -3.47 17.82 0.53
CA ILE A 170 -4.32 16.74 0.02
C ILE A 170 -3.45 15.81 -0.79
N TYR A 171 -3.34 14.55 -0.39
CA TYR A 171 -2.78 13.45 -1.20
C TYR A 171 -3.95 12.71 -1.82
N PHE A 172 -3.83 12.35 -3.09
CA PHE A 172 -4.94 11.66 -3.78
C PHE A 172 -4.44 10.72 -4.85
N THR A 173 -5.12 9.59 -4.98
CA THR A 173 -4.89 8.65 -6.07
C THR A 173 -5.66 9.10 -7.30
N GLU A 174 -5.03 9.00 -8.47
CA GLU A 174 -5.62 9.21 -9.79
C GLU A 174 -5.62 7.85 -10.48
N ARG A 175 -6.74 7.17 -10.36
CA ARG A 175 -6.85 5.73 -10.60
C ARG A 175 -6.52 5.30 -12.01
N PHE A 176 -7.14 5.94 -13.01
CA PHE A 176 -6.92 5.57 -14.40
C PHE A 176 -5.61 6.12 -14.96
N GLU A 177 -5.06 7.15 -14.34
CA GLU A 177 -3.75 7.71 -14.67
C GLU A 177 -2.58 6.94 -14.05
N GLY A 178 -2.88 6.02 -13.12
CA GLY A 178 -1.88 5.22 -12.43
C GLY A 178 -0.89 6.05 -11.63
N ARG A 179 -1.36 7.09 -10.92
CA ARG A 179 -0.48 7.98 -10.17
C ARG A 179 -1.02 8.39 -8.80
N LEU A 180 -0.11 8.84 -7.96
CA LEU A 180 -0.38 9.53 -6.71
C LEU A 180 0.05 10.98 -6.88
N SER A 181 -0.85 11.90 -6.57
CA SER A 181 -0.62 13.34 -6.64
C SER A 181 -0.87 14.00 -5.29
N LYS A 182 -0.38 15.23 -5.14
CA LYS A 182 -0.64 16.06 -3.96
C LYS A 182 -1.02 17.48 -4.36
N PHE A 183 -1.80 18.12 -3.52
CA PHE A 183 -2.14 19.54 -3.62
C PHE A 183 -1.96 20.22 -2.26
N ASP A 184 -1.11 21.24 -2.21
CA ASP A 184 -0.90 22.05 -1.02
C ASP A 184 -1.92 23.19 -0.98
N MET A 185 -2.86 23.12 -0.06
CA MET A 185 -3.95 24.09 0.09
C MET A 185 -3.47 25.50 0.50
N THR A 186 -2.22 25.64 0.92
CA THR A 186 -1.66 26.92 1.35
C THR A 186 -1.01 27.72 0.21
N THR A 187 -0.65 27.06 -0.91
CA THR A 187 0.18 27.68 -1.96
C THR A 187 -0.58 28.11 -3.20
N SER A 188 -1.84 27.69 -3.38
CA SER A 188 -2.66 27.96 -4.58
C SER A 188 -2.00 27.55 -5.91
N THR A 189 -0.92 26.79 -5.88
CA THR A 189 -0.31 26.17 -7.07
C THR A 189 -1.09 24.90 -7.39
N GLY A 190 -1.18 24.53 -8.67
CA GLY A 190 -1.88 23.30 -9.07
C GLY A 190 -1.28 22.04 -8.47
N PRO A 191 -1.94 20.86 -8.64
CA PRO A 191 -1.48 19.62 -8.08
C PRO A 191 -0.15 19.18 -8.70
N THR A 192 0.63 18.41 -7.94
CA THR A 192 1.91 17.83 -8.39
C THR A 192 1.89 16.32 -8.22
N THR A 193 2.31 15.59 -9.25
CA THR A 193 2.47 14.13 -9.17
C THR A 193 3.70 13.78 -8.36
N ILE A 194 3.57 12.91 -7.37
CA ILE A 194 4.65 12.42 -6.51
C ILE A 194 5.04 10.97 -6.77
N ALA A 195 4.15 10.18 -7.40
CA ALA A 195 4.45 8.85 -7.90
C ALA A 195 3.62 8.52 -9.14
N GLN A 196 4.18 7.72 -10.04
CA GLN A 196 3.52 7.28 -11.27
C GLN A 196 3.86 5.82 -11.59
N GLY A 197 3.11 5.19 -12.50
CA GLY A 197 3.28 3.78 -12.83
C GLY A 197 2.64 2.85 -11.79
N LEU A 198 1.72 3.36 -10.98
CA LEU A 198 0.91 2.57 -10.06
C LEU A 198 -0.18 1.83 -10.84
N SER A 199 -0.51 0.62 -10.41
CA SER A 199 -1.51 -0.20 -11.09
C SER A 199 -2.88 -0.05 -10.43
N TYR A 200 -3.77 0.76 -11.02
CA TYR A 200 -5.10 1.07 -10.49
C TYR A 200 -5.04 1.47 -9.00
N PRO A 201 -4.30 2.56 -8.65
CA PRO A 201 -4.21 2.98 -7.25
C PRO A 201 -5.60 3.35 -6.72
N SER A 202 -5.90 2.87 -5.52
CA SER A 202 -7.20 3.03 -4.87
C SER A 202 -7.03 3.57 -3.45
N GLY A 203 -7.27 2.80 -2.41
CA GLY A 203 -7.19 3.23 -1.02
C GLY A 203 -5.87 3.86 -0.62
N LEU A 204 -5.95 4.88 0.23
CA LEU A 204 -4.83 5.56 0.88
C LEU A 204 -4.97 5.46 2.39
N ALA A 205 -3.84 5.41 3.11
CA ALA A 205 -3.80 5.62 4.54
C ALA A 205 -2.42 6.11 4.97
N PHE A 206 -2.38 7.08 5.88
CA PHE A 206 -1.14 7.66 6.40
C PHE A 206 -0.77 7.05 7.76
N HIS A 207 0.51 6.74 7.92
CA HIS A 207 1.06 6.34 9.22
C HIS A 207 2.51 6.80 9.38
N GLY A 208 2.76 7.60 10.40
CA GLY A 208 4.10 8.11 10.73
C GLY A 208 4.65 9.05 9.67
N LYS A 209 5.41 8.53 8.74
CA LYS A 209 6.00 9.24 7.60
C LYS A 209 5.64 8.63 6.25
N ASP A 210 5.00 7.50 6.29
CA ASP A 210 4.69 6.69 5.11
C ASP A 210 3.20 6.84 4.75
N LEU A 211 2.92 7.03 3.48
CA LEU A 211 1.60 6.93 2.89
C LEU A 211 1.50 5.58 2.18
N PHE A 212 0.54 4.78 2.59
CA PHE A 212 0.25 3.46 2.04
C PHE A 212 -0.77 3.57 0.93
N ILE A 213 -0.64 2.74 -0.10
CA ILE A 213 -1.42 2.81 -1.33
C ILE A 213 -1.85 1.39 -1.71
N CYS A 214 -3.14 1.14 -1.85
CA CYS A 214 -3.61 -0.04 -2.55
C CYS A 214 -3.34 0.10 -4.05
N GLU A 215 -2.67 -0.89 -4.62
CA GLU A 215 -2.55 -1.07 -6.07
C GLU A 215 -3.45 -2.24 -6.51
N ALA A 216 -4.73 -1.95 -6.73
CA ALA A 216 -5.75 -2.95 -6.98
C ALA A 216 -5.44 -3.82 -8.20
N GLY A 217 -4.94 -3.23 -9.29
CA GLY A 217 -4.56 -3.95 -10.50
C GLY A 217 -3.27 -4.77 -10.40
N ALA A 218 -2.52 -4.65 -9.30
CA ALA A 218 -1.31 -5.42 -9.03
C ALA A 218 -1.43 -6.27 -7.77
N SER A 219 -2.62 -6.36 -7.15
CA SER A 219 -2.94 -7.18 -5.98
C SER A 219 -1.95 -6.99 -4.82
N LYS A 220 -1.59 -5.72 -4.53
CA LYS A 220 -0.58 -5.39 -3.51
C LYS A 220 -0.87 -4.07 -2.80
N VAL A 221 -0.21 -3.89 -1.66
CA VAL A 221 -0.10 -2.59 -0.97
C VAL A 221 1.34 -2.11 -1.08
N SER A 222 1.51 -0.87 -1.53
CA SER A 222 2.78 -0.16 -1.63
C SER A 222 2.84 0.99 -0.64
N LYS A 223 4.02 1.58 -0.43
CA LYS A 223 4.16 2.79 0.37
C LYS A 223 5.15 3.78 -0.22
N ILE A 224 5.00 5.04 0.13
CA ILE A 224 5.95 6.12 -0.17
C ILE A 224 6.19 6.95 1.09
N ASN A 225 7.46 7.30 1.34
CA ASN A 225 7.80 8.24 2.41
C ASN A 225 7.57 9.68 1.93
N ILE A 226 6.56 10.35 2.46
CA ILE A 226 6.18 11.71 2.03
C ILE A 226 7.00 12.83 2.67
N THR A 227 7.89 12.50 3.63
CA THR A 227 8.75 13.50 4.29
C THR A 227 10.09 13.69 3.59
N GLN A 228 10.44 12.82 2.63
CA GLN A 228 11.68 12.88 1.89
C GLN A 228 11.43 13.39 0.47
N PRO A 229 12.18 14.39 -0.03
CA PRO A 229 12.08 14.81 -1.43
C PRO A 229 12.53 13.65 -2.35
N ASN A 230 11.86 13.50 -3.48
CA ASN A 230 12.16 12.46 -4.49
C ASN A 230 12.09 11.01 -3.96
N SER A 231 11.25 10.76 -2.96
CA SER A 231 10.98 9.39 -2.51
C SER A 231 10.42 8.55 -3.65
N THR A 232 10.89 7.32 -3.71
CA THR A 232 10.33 6.31 -4.63
C THR A 232 9.32 5.44 -3.91
N VAL A 233 8.35 4.93 -4.65
CA VAL A 233 7.40 3.96 -4.12
C VAL A 233 8.13 2.66 -3.82
N SER A 234 8.03 2.21 -2.58
CA SER A 234 8.44 0.87 -2.19
C SER A 234 7.32 -0.10 -2.52
N THR A 235 7.58 -1.00 -3.46
CA THR A 235 6.58 -1.98 -3.91
C THR A 235 6.61 -3.23 -3.05
N GLY A 236 5.43 -3.78 -2.75
CA GLY A 236 5.30 -5.12 -2.18
C GLY A 236 5.46 -5.20 -0.67
N LEU A 237 4.94 -4.24 0.10
CA LEU A 237 4.84 -4.36 1.56
C LEU A 237 4.00 -5.57 1.99
N VAL A 238 2.89 -5.77 1.30
CA VAL A 238 2.01 -6.92 1.45
C VAL A 238 1.63 -7.32 0.02
N SER A 239 2.17 -8.40 -0.49
CA SER A 239 1.96 -8.83 -1.89
C SER A 239 1.31 -10.20 -2.01
N THR A 240 0.93 -10.80 -0.90
CA THR A 240 0.32 -12.14 -0.91
C THR A 240 -1.02 -12.11 -0.20
N GLY A 241 -2.02 -12.70 -0.83
CA GLY A 241 -3.35 -12.89 -0.25
C GLY A 241 -4.41 -11.90 -0.69
N PHE A 242 -4.09 -10.92 -1.55
CA PHE A 242 -5.09 -10.02 -2.13
C PHE A 242 -5.50 -10.47 -3.54
N ASP A 243 -6.79 -10.31 -3.84
CA ASP A 243 -7.32 -10.37 -5.19
C ASP A 243 -7.46 -8.94 -5.75
N TYR A 244 -8.14 -8.06 -5.03
CA TYR A 244 -8.36 -6.67 -5.44
C TYR A 244 -8.41 -5.75 -4.20
N PRO A 245 -7.23 -5.38 -3.61
CA PRO A 245 -7.19 -4.50 -2.46
C PRO A 245 -7.75 -3.11 -2.84
N SER A 246 -8.72 -2.61 -2.06
CA SER A 246 -9.45 -1.39 -2.42
C SER A 246 -9.41 -0.30 -1.37
N GLY A 247 -9.86 -0.54 -0.15
CA GLY A 247 -9.82 0.41 0.95
C GLY A 247 -8.67 0.13 1.91
N LEU A 248 -8.15 1.18 2.53
CA LEU A 248 -7.10 1.13 3.56
C LEU A 248 -7.52 1.88 4.80
N ALA A 249 -7.13 1.36 5.95
CA ALA A 249 -7.12 2.10 7.21
C ALA A 249 -5.93 1.65 8.06
N VAL A 250 -5.40 2.55 8.87
CA VAL A 250 -4.35 2.23 9.85
C VAL A 250 -4.81 2.62 11.24
N LYS A 251 -4.67 1.69 12.18
CA LYS A 251 -4.84 1.95 13.60
C LYS A 251 -3.62 1.45 14.34
N GLU A 252 -2.96 2.32 15.10
CA GLU A 252 -1.69 2.02 15.76
C GLU A 252 -0.64 1.53 14.74
N ASN A 253 -0.17 0.29 14.86
CA ASN A 253 0.76 -0.32 13.93
C ASN A 253 0.11 -1.41 13.07
N ILE A 254 -1.21 -1.46 13.00
CA ILE A 254 -1.93 -2.43 12.17
C ILE A 254 -2.53 -1.72 10.96
N ILE A 255 -2.21 -2.22 9.77
CA ILE A 255 -2.86 -1.83 8.53
C ILE A 255 -4.00 -2.82 8.25
N TYR A 256 -5.15 -2.29 7.91
CA TYR A 256 -6.35 -3.03 7.49
C TYR A 256 -6.60 -2.75 6.03
N VAL A 257 -6.94 -3.79 5.28
CA VAL A 257 -7.15 -3.72 3.83
C VAL A 257 -8.45 -4.44 3.49
N THR A 258 -9.38 -3.76 2.83
CA THR A 258 -10.52 -4.45 2.20
C THR A 258 -10.09 -5.09 0.90
N ASP A 259 -10.47 -6.33 0.69
CA ASP A 259 -10.31 -7.03 -0.58
C ASP A 259 -11.66 -7.20 -1.26
N PHE A 260 -11.86 -6.42 -2.30
CA PHE A 260 -13.17 -6.23 -2.92
C PHE A 260 -13.74 -7.53 -3.51
N PHE A 261 -12.95 -8.27 -4.28
CA PHE A 261 -13.42 -9.50 -4.92
C PHE A 261 -13.29 -10.73 -4.01
N ALA A 262 -12.31 -10.75 -3.12
CA ALA A 262 -12.21 -11.83 -2.12
C ALA A 262 -13.30 -11.71 -1.04
N GLY A 263 -13.96 -10.56 -0.91
CA GLY A 263 -15.02 -10.35 0.06
C GLY A 263 -14.53 -10.34 1.50
N SER A 264 -13.31 -9.87 1.74
CA SER A 264 -12.66 -9.98 3.04
C SER A 264 -12.03 -8.66 3.51
N VAL A 265 -11.72 -8.59 4.79
CA VAL A 265 -10.78 -7.62 5.35
C VAL A 265 -9.56 -8.37 5.86
N LEU A 266 -8.39 -7.94 5.42
CA LEU A 266 -7.11 -8.46 5.88
C LEU A 266 -6.44 -7.45 6.80
N LYS A 267 -5.56 -7.95 7.70
CA LYS A 267 -4.72 -7.10 8.55
C LYS A 267 -3.26 -7.54 8.51
N ALA A 268 -2.35 -6.57 8.64
CA ALA A 268 -0.92 -6.83 8.76
C ALA A 268 -0.28 -5.88 9.79
N ASP A 269 0.74 -6.36 10.50
CA ASP A 269 1.47 -5.58 11.49
C ASP A 269 2.61 -4.79 10.83
N LEU A 270 2.52 -3.47 10.86
CA LEU A 270 3.54 -2.55 10.33
C LEU A 270 4.85 -2.59 11.14
N ALA A 271 4.80 -2.95 12.42
CA ALA A 271 6.00 -3.10 13.24
C ALA A 271 6.82 -4.32 12.80
N ALA A 272 6.17 -5.41 12.37
CA ALA A 272 6.85 -6.57 11.81
C ALA A 272 7.60 -6.22 10.50
N LEU A 273 7.08 -5.27 9.72
CA LEU A 273 7.73 -4.71 8.54
C LEU A 273 8.97 -3.87 8.90
N SER A 274 8.89 -3.06 9.96
CA SER A 274 9.98 -2.19 10.38
C SER A 274 11.16 -2.97 11.00
N VAL A 275 10.89 -4.07 11.69
CA VAL A 275 11.92 -4.93 12.29
C VAL A 275 12.74 -5.64 11.21
N SER A 276 12.12 -6.02 10.09
CA SER A 276 12.85 -6.58 8.95
C SER A 276 13.74 -5.54 8.27
N ASP A 277 13.30 -4.29 8.18
CA ASP A 277 14.10 -3.17 7.68
C ASP A 277 15.29 -2.83 8.59
N GLN A 278 15.13 -2.87 9.92
CA GLN A 278 16.24 -2.67 10.85
C GLN A 278 17.21 -3.87 10.87
N LYS A 279 16.71 -5.11 10.89
CA LYS A 279 17.57 -6.29 10.81
C LYS A 279 18.37 -6.33 9.50
N ASN A 280 17.82 -5.84 8.40
CA ASN A 280 18.55 -5.76 7.12
C ASN A 280 19.50 -4.56 7.06
N ARG A 281 19.28 -3.46 7.78
CA ARG A 281 20.24 -2.35 7.88
C ARG A 281 21.42 -2.69 8.79
N ASP A 282 21.18 -3.42 9.88
CA ASP A 282 22.23 -3.80 10.84
C ASP A 282 23.07 -4.99 10.38
N ARG A 283 22.60 -5.75 9.38
CA ARG A 283 23.31 -6.90 8.79
C ARG A 283 23.70 -6.66 7.33
N LYS A 284 24.49 -5.62 7.08
CA LYS A 284 25.10 -5.49 5.77
C LYS A 284 26.17 -6.58 5.61
N THR A 285 25.81 -7.73 5.03
CA THR A 285 26.77 -8.78 4.72
C THR A 285 27.93 -8.18 3.94
N SER A 286 29.13 -8.30 4.44
CA SER A 286 30.36 -7.87 3.77
C SER A 286 31.26 -9.04 3.54
N ILE A 287 32.04 -8.98 2.46
CA ILE A 287 33.03 -9.98 2.10
C ILE A 287 34.39 -9.30 1.98
N TYR A 288 35.41 -9.91 2.58
CA TYR A 288 36.79 -9.37 2.55
C TYR A 288 37.84 -10.47 2.79
N PRO A 289 39.10 -10.28 2.36
CA PRO A 289 39.52 -9.19 1.48
C PRO A 289 38.95 -9.33 0.06
N ASN A 290 38.82 -8.21 -0.64
CA ASN A 290 38.50 -8.20 -2.04
C ASN A 290 39.46 -7.22 -2.75
N PRO A 291 40.41 -7.68 -3.51
CA PRO A 291 40.64 -9.06 -3.99
C PRO A 291 41.05 -10.07 -2.89
N ALA A 292 40.58 -11.32 -3.04
CA ALA A 292 40.92 -12.46 -2.18
C ALA A 292 42.06 -13.27 -2.74
N LYS A 293 42.94 -13.81 -1.88
CA LYS A 293 43.98 -14.77 -2.28
C LYS A 293 43.53 -16.21 -2.03
N GLU A 294 43.52 -16.65 -0.79
CA GLU A 294 43.18 -18.03 -0.40
C GLU A 294 41.86 -18.11 0.34
N THR A 295 41.55 -17.09 1.10
CA THR A 295 40.37 -17.06 1.99
C THR A 295 39.54 -15.81 1.75
N LEU A 296 38.22 -15.97 1.73
CA LEU A 296 37.25 -14.93 1.70
C LEU A 296 36.47 -14.99 3.03
N LYS A 297 36.51 -13.91 3.84
CA LYS A 297 35.72 -13.78 5.06
C LYS A 297 34.38 -13.15 4.75
N VAL A 298 33.34 -13.59 5.47
CA VAL A 298 31.98 -13.12 5.33
C VAL A 298 31.49 -12.62 6.67
N GLN A 299 31.24 -11.35 6.78
CA GLN A 299 30.67 -10.75 8.00
C GLN A 299 29.15 -10.63 7.86
N ASN A 300 28.41 -10.92 8.94
CA ASN A 300 26.96 -10.92 8.99
C ASN A 300 26.32 -11.81 7.91
N ALA A 301 26.82 -13.03 7.77
CA ALA A 301 26.28 -14.00 6.80
C ALA A 301 24.85 -14.41 7.16
N PRO A 302 23.89 -14.38 6.22
CA PRO A 302 22.52 -14.83 6.45
C PRO A 302 22.37 -16.36 6.45
N SER A 303 23.38 -17.07 5.96
CA SER A 303 23.43 -18.53 5.87
C SER A 303 24.86 -19.03 5.99
N GLN A 304 25.03 -20.27 6.46
CA GLN A 304 26.33 -20.96 6.42
C GLN A 304 26.62 -21.57 5.05
N ASP A 305 25.58 -21.81 4.23
CA ASP A 305 25.74 -22.38 2.90
C ASP A 305 26.09 -21.30 1.88
N TYR A 306 27.05 -21.60 1.00
CA TYR A 306 27.46 -20.70 -0.06
C TYR A 306 27.55 -21.40 -1.43
N LYS A 307 27.41 -20.60 -2.48
CA LYS A 307 27.67 -20.99 -3.87
C LYS A 307 28.49 -19.92 -4.56
N ILE A 308 29.52 -20.31 -5.33
CA ILE A 308 30.35 -19.40 -6.13
C ILE A 308 30.17 -19.74 -7.59
N PHE A 309 29.92 -18.71 -8.38
CA PHE A 309 29.70 -18.81 -9.82
C PHE A 309 30.77 -18.03 -10.59
N GLY A 310 31.19 -18.56 -11.70
CA GLY A 310 31.95 -17.80 -12.69
C GLY A 310 31.10 -16.72 -13.36
N MET A 311 31.76 -15.79 -14.03
CA MET A 311 31.05 -14.64 -14.67
C MET A 311 30.10 -15.06 -15.81
N ILE A 312 30.19 -16.30 -16.31
CA ILE A 312 29.26 -16.88 -17.29
C ILE A 312 28.10 -17.66 -16.64
N GLY A 313 27.99 -17.62 -15.30
CA GLY A 313 26.89 -18.23 -14.53
C GLY A 313 27.08 -19.70 -14.18
N ASN A 314 28.18 -20.33 -14.51
CA ASN A 314 28.49 -21.71 -14.12
C ASN A 314 28.89 -21.80 -12.65
N LEU A 315 28.37 -22.78 -11.91
CA LEU A 315 28.76 -23.06 -10.53
C LEU A 315 30.20 -23.60 -10.52
N VAL A 316 31.10 -22.97 -9.77
CA VAL A 316 32.52 -23.34 -9.67
C VAL A 316 32.93 -23.84 -8.30
N LEU A 317 32.23 -23.43 -7.24
CA LEU A 317 32.49 -23.87 -5.89
C LEU A 317 31.20 -23.75 -5.04
N SER A 318 30.95 -24.68 -4.12
CA SER A 318 29.88 -24.61 -3.14
C SER A 318 30.25 -25.38 -1.89
N GLY A 319 29.66 -25.00 -0.76
CA GLY A 319 29.93 -25.66 0.51
C GLY A 319 29.30 -24.94 1.69
N LYS A 320 29.81 -25.26 2.89
CA LYS A 320 29.49 -24.55 4.13
C LYS A 320 30.70 -23.76 4.60
N MET A 321 30.45 -22.56 5.12
CA MET A 321 31.48 -21.72 5.70
C MET A 321 31.97 -22.30 7.04
N GLU A 322 33.26 -22.21 7.26
CA GLU A 322 33.87 -22.51 8.54
C GLU A 322 34.21 -21.18 9.26
N ARG A 323 33.57 -20.91 10.41
CA ARG A 323 33.82 -19.69 11.19
C ARG A 323 33.83 -18.40 10.35
N ASP A 324 32.80 -18.23 9.53
CA ASP A 324 32.63 -17.08 8.62
C ASP A 324 33.74 -16.93 7.57
N SER A 325 34.38 -18.03 7.18
CA SER A 325 35.45 -18.08 6.19
C SER A 325 35.14 -19.10 5.11
N ILE A 326 35.53 -18.77 3.90
CA ILE A 326 35.40 -19.61 2.71
C ILE A 326 36.81 -19.79 2.10
N ASP A 327 37.24 -21.02 1.93
CA ASP A 327 38.47 -21.32 1.17
C ASP A 327 38.17 -21.11 -0.31
N VAL A 328 38.84 -20.15 -0.93
CA VAL A 328 38.78 -19.84 -2.35
C VAL A 328 40.08 -20.19 -3.09
N SER A 329 41.02 -20.88 -2.42
CA SER A 329 42.28 -21.34 -3.04
C SER A 329 42.06 -22.20 -4.27
N PRO A 330 41.01 -23.05 -4.39
CA PRO A 330 40.77 -23.84 -5.60
C PRO A 330 40.37 -23.00 -6.82
N LEU A 331 39.98 -21.72 -6.64
CA LEU A 331 39.59 -20.88 -7.76
C LEU A 331 40.80 -20.31 -8.51
N THR A 332 40.70 -20.25 -9.82
CA THR A 332 41.66 -19.53 -10.66
C THR A 332 41.53 -18.02 -10.50
N LYS A 333 42.56 -17.26 -10.87
CA LYS A 333 42.48 -15.79 -10.87
C LYS A 333 41.34 -15.31 -11.78
N GLY A 334 40.52 -14.41 -11.25
CA GLY A 334 39.36 -13.92 -11.99
C GLY A 334 38.30 -13.26 -11.14
N ALA A 335 37.24 -12.83 -11.80
CA ALA A 335 36.06 -12.29 -11.14
C ALA A 335 35.01 -13.39 -10.93
N TYR A 336 34.35 -13.36 -9.76
CA TYR A 336 33.37 -14.36 -9.34
C TYR A 336 32.19 -13.70 -8.67
N ILE A 337 31.07 -14.41 -8.69
CA ILE A 337 29.86 -14.07 -7.94
C ILE A 337 29.68 -15.09 -6.83
N ILE A 338 29.52 -14.63 -5.58
CA ILE A 338 29.20 -15.49 -4.45
C ILE A 338 27.75 -15.24 -4.02
N GLN A 339 27.03 -16.31 -3.80
CA GLN A 339 25.69 -16.34 -3.20
C GLN A 339 25.77 -16.98 -1.80
N ILE A 340 25.20 -16.30 -0.80
CA ILE A 340 25.15 -16.75 0.60
C ILE A 340 23.69 -16.52 1.07
N GLY A 341 22.88 -17.58 1.12
CA GLY A 341 21.43 -17.41 1.25
C GLY A 341 20.89 -16.52 0.13
N ASP A 342 20.25 -15.42 0.47
CA ASP A 342 19.67 -14.45 -0.47
C ASP A 342 20.65 -13.33 -0.87
N VAL A 343 21.85 -13.31 -0.29
CA VAL A 343 22.85 -12.26 -0.55
C VAL A 343 23.76 -12.67 -1.70
N ILE A 344 23.88 -11.79 -2.68
CA ILE A 344 24.77 -11.95 -3.83
C ILE A 344 25.83 -10.85 -3.81
N LYS A 345 27.11 -11.23 -3.91
CA LYS A 345 28.25 -10.32 -3.95
C LYS A 345 29.22 -10.69 -5.07
N LYS A 346 29.95 -9.70 -5.55
CA LYS A 346 31.06 -9.90 -6.48
C LYS A 346 32.39 -9.81 -5.74
N PHE A 347 33.33 -10.70 -6.06
CA PHE A 347 34.69 -10.59 -5.59
C PHE A 347 35.71 -10.94 -6.69
N ILE A 348 36.96 -10.55 -6.47
CA ILE A 348 38.09 -10.82 -7.36
C ILE A 348 39.01 -11.78 -6.63
N LYS A 349 39.41 -12.85 -7.30
CA LYS A 349 40.43 -13.80 -6.90
C LYS A 349 41.77 -13.44 -7.56
N ASN A 350 42.80 -13.19 -6.74
CA ASN A 350 44.15 -12.92 -7.16
C ASN A 350 45.06 -14.17 -7.18
#